data_692c5332ba4b2313d213ab7bccaeb6c0
#
_entry.id   692c5332ba4b2313d213ab7bccaeb6c0
#
_cell.length_a   1.000
_cell.length_b   1.000
_cell.length_c   1.000
_cell.angle_alpha   90.00
_cell.angle_beta   90.00
_cell.angle_gamma   90.00
#
_symmetry.space_group_name_H-M   'P 1'
#
loop_
_entity.id
_entity.type
_entity.pdbx_description
1 polymer ?
#
loop_
_entity_poly.entity_id
_entity_poly.type
_entity_poly.pdbx_seq_one_letter_code
_entity_poly.pdbx_strand_id
1 'polypeptide(L)'
;MAAKQTTAEKLADLRERLDKAQDPGSERSRKRRDEAGRTTPRQRINELLDEGSFVETGSLGKTPGDPEAIYSDGVVTGYGRISGRPVCIYAHDKTVYGGSVGVTFGKKVTEVMDMAIKIGCPVIGIQDSG
;
A
#
# COMPACT_ATOMS: atom_id res chain seq x y z
N MET A 1 4.35 25.10 -24.40
CA MET A 1 3.55 23.85 -24.41
C MET A 1 4.47 22.71 -24.02
N ALA A 2 4.08 21.93 -23.03
CA ALA A 2 4.78 20.69 -22.73
C ALA A 2 4.60 19.73 -23.93
N ALA A 3 5.70 19.11 -24.39
CA ALA A 3 5.64 18.10 -25.43
C ALA A 3 4.72 16.95 -25.00
N LYS A 4 3.84 16.48 -25.87
CA LYS A 4 2.98 15.33 -25.59
C LYS A 4 3.85 14.10 -25.42
N GLN A 5 3.83 13.51 -24.22
CA GLN A 5 4.48 12.24 -23.97
C GLN A 5 3.91 11.13 -24.85
N THR A 6 4.78 10.29 -25.38
CA THR A 6 4.39 9.07 -26.09
C THR A 6 3.78 8.05 -25.14
N THR A 7 3.08 7.06 -25.65
CA THR A 7 2.54 5.95 -24.86
C THR A 7 3.65 5.19 -24.12
N ALA A 8 4.80 4.97 -24.79
CA ALA A 8 5.95 4.31 -24.19
C ALA A 8 6.50 5.10 -22.99
N GLU A 9 6.62 6.42 -23.10
CA GLU A 9 7.07 7.29 -22.01
C GLU A 9 6.09 7.29 -20.83
N LYS A 10 4.79 7.30 -21.10
CA LYS A 10 3.76 7.20 -20.05
C LYS A 10 3.80 5.85 -19.31
N LEU A 11 4.01 4.76 -20.03
CA LEU A 11 4.16 3.44 -19.44
C LEU A 11 5.44 3.33 -18.61
N ALA A 12 6.54 3.92 -19.07
CA ALA A 12 7.78 3.97 -18.31
C ALA A 12 7.62 4.77 -17.01
N ASP A 13 6.97 5.93 -17.06
CA ASP A 13 6.65 6.76 -15.89
C ASP A 13 5.75 6.00 -14.89
N LEU A 14 4.72 5.32 -15.38
CA LEU A 14 3.85 4.50 -14.53
C LEU A 14 4.63 3.39 -13.80
N ARG A 15 5.50 2.67 -14.52
CA ARG A 15 6.33 1.62 -13.93
C ARG A 15 7.25 2.19 -12.85
N GLU A 16 7.90 3.30 -13.11
CA GLU A 16 8.76 3.97 -12.12
C GLU A 16 7.99 4.35 -10.85
N ARG A 17 6.78 4.88 -10.99
CA ARG A 17 5.90 5.22 -9.84
C ARG A 17 5.48 3.98 -9.06
N LEU A 18 5.11 2.92 -9.75
CA LEU A 18 4.74 1.64 -9.12
C LEU A 18 5.93 1.04 -8.36
N ASP A 19 7.14 1.08 -8.93
CA ASP A 19 8.35 0.61 -8.28
C ASP A 19 8.65 1.40 -7.01
N LYS A 20 8.55 2.73 -7.06
CA LYS A 20 8.70 3.60 -5.88
C LYS A 20 7.65 3.32 -4.80
N ALA A 21 6.44 2.96 -5.20
CA ALA A 21 5.35 2.65 -4.29
C ALA A 21 5.50 1.29 -3.58
N GLN A 22 6.38 0.39 -4.03
CA GLN A 22 6.57 -0.92 -3.42
C GLN A 22 7.21 -0.88 -2.03
N ASP A 23 8.15 0.03 -1.81
CA ASP A 23 8.78 0.26 -0.50
C ASP A 23 9.09 1.75 -0.33
N PRO A 24 8.06 2.59 -0.11
CA PRO A 24 8.13 4.03 -0.27
C PRO A 24 8.79 4.77 0.90
N GLY A 25 9.07 4.09 2.00
CA GLY A 25 9.71 4.68 3.16
C GLY A 25 11.09 5.28 2.86
N SER A 26 11.53 6.25 3.66
CA SER A 26 12.86 6.82 3.53
C SER A 26 13.95 5.74 3.69
N GLU A 27 15.11 5.94 3.08
CA GLU A 27 16.25 5.03 3.21
C GLU A 27 16.59 4.75 4.68
N ARG A 28 16.60 5.78 5.52
CA ARG A 28 16.83 5.66 6.97
C ARG A 28 15.79 4.76 7.64
N SER A 29 14.52 4.94 7.32
CA SER A 29 13.42 4.16 7.92
C SER A 29 13.45 2.70 7.46
N ARG A 30 13.72 2.47 6.17
CA ARG A 30 13.87 1.12 5.61
C ARG A 30 15.06 0.38 6.25
N LYS A 31 16.23 1.03 6.33
CA LYS A 31 17.40 0.46 6.98
C LYS A 31 17.12 0.08 8.44
N ARG A 32 16.45 0.95 9.19
CA ARG A 32 16.06 0.69 10.58
C ARG A 32 15.11 -0.51 10.72
N ARG A 33 14.17 -0.66 9.79
CA ARG A 33 13.28 -1.83 9.73
C ARG A 33 14.10 -3.10 9.50
N ASP A 34 14.98 -3.08 8.50
CA ASP A 34 15.77 -4.26 8.09
C ASP A 34 16.75 -4.67 9.17
N GLU A 35 17.44 -3.73 9.82
CA GLU A 35 18.31 -3.98 10.98
C GLU A 35 17.56 -4.55 12.18
N ALA A 36 16.27 -4.20 12.35
CA ALA A 36 15.40 -4.77 13.37
C ALA A 36 14.81 -6.15 12.99
N GLY A 37 15.17 -6.70 11.82
CA GLY A 37 14.65 -7.98 11.34
C GLY A 37 13.16 -7.97 11.01
N ARG A 38 12.58 -6.80 10.76
CA ARG A 38 11.16 -6.65 10.45
C ARG A 38 10.89 -6.77 8.96
N THR A 39 9.76 -7.36 8.61
CA THR A 39 9.28 -7.48 7.22
C THR A 39 8.50 -6.25 6.76
N THR A 40 8.36 -6.10 5.45
CA THR A 40 7.49 -5.09 4.85
C THR A 40 6.01 -5.46 5.05
N PRO A 41 5.07 -4.50 4.98
CA PRO A 41 3.65 -4.84 5.02
C PRO A 41 3.24 -5.78 3.90
N ARG A 42 3.79 -5.64 2.70
CA ARG A 42 3.49 -6.54 1.57
C ARG A 42 3.97 -7.96 1.80
N GLN A 43 5.13 -8.15 2.40
CA GLN A 43 5.62 -9.47 2.79
C GLN A 43 4.67 -10.13 3.79
N ARG A 44 4.22 -9.40 4.83
CA ARG A 44 3.26 -9.91 5.82
C ARG A 44 1.92 -10.30 5.20
N ILE A 45 1.41 -9.48 4.29
CA ILE A 45 0.18 -9.78 3.54
C ILE A 45 0.35 -11.06 2.72
N ASN A 46 1.44 -11.18 1.98
CA ASN A 46 1.69 -12.34 1.12
C ASN A 46 1.93 -13.63 1.92
N GLU A 47 2.47 -13.55 3.12
CA GLU A 47 2.59 -14.70 4.03
C GLU A 47 1.24 -15.17 4.57
N LEU A 48 0.29 -14.26 4.76
CA LEU A 48 -1.03 -14.57 5.28
C LEU A 48 -2.00 -15.06 4.21
N LEU A 49 -1.98 -14.47 3.03
CA LEU A 49 -2.89 -14.78 1.93
C LEU A 49 -2.42 -15.98 1.12
N ASP A 50 -3.36 -16.62 0.43
CA ASP A 50 -3.06 -17.65 -0.56
C ASP A 50 -2.09 -17.11 -1.61
N GLU A 51 -1.12 -17.95 -2.02
CA GLU A 51 -0.08 -17.57 -2.97
C GLU A 51 -0.66 -16.94 -4.25
N GLY A 52 -0.14 -15.75 -4.59
CA GLY A 52 -0.54 -15.02 -5.79
C GLY A 52 -1.96 -14.44 -5.76
N SER A 53 -2.68 -14.52 -4.63
CA SER A 53 -4.06 -14.03 -4.56
C SER A 53 -4.19 -12.56 -4.22
N PHE A 54 -3.14 -11.92 -3.72
CA PHE A 54 -3.20 -10.51 -3.31
C PHE A 54 -3.29 -9.57 -4.50
N VAL A 55 -4.31 -8.71 -4.49
CA VAL A 55 -4.47 -7.60 -5.41
C VAL A 55 -4.44 -6.31 -4.61
N GLU A 56 -3.39 -5.51 -4.81
CA GLU A 56 -3.23 -4.23 -4.12
C GLU A 56 -4.10 -3.15 -4.75
N THR A 57 -4.72 -2.32 -3.91
CA THR A 57 -5.49 -1.14 -4.30
C THR A 57 -4.82 0.11 -3.74
N GLY A 58 -4.91 1.23 -4.48
CA GLY A 58 -4.47 2.53 -3.99
C GLY A 58 -2.96 2.67 -3.74
N SER A 59 -2.12 1.88 -4.38
CA SER A 59 -0.65 1.93 -4.19
C SER A 59 -0.03 3.29 -4.52
N LEU A 60 -0.62 4.04 -5.44
CA LEU A 60 -0.17 5.38 -5.85
C LEU A 60 -0.86 6.51 -5.08
N GLY A 61 -1.71 6.18 -4.12
CA GLY A 61 -2.37 7.17 -3.27
C GLY A 61 -1.37 7.91 -2.39
N LYS A 62 -1.48 9.23 -2.33
CA LYS A 62 -0.69 10.12 -1.48
C LYS A 62 -1.46 11.40 -1.20
N THR A 63 -1.02 12.16 -0.21
CA THR A 63 -1.68 13.42 0.18
C THR A 63 -1.75 14.38 -1.01
N PRO A 64 -2.94 14.83 -1.41
CA PRO A 64 -3.10 15.78 -2.51
C PRO A 64 -2.44 17.12 -2.21
N GLY A 65 -1.80 17.72 -3.22
CA GLY A 65 -1.22 19.05 -3.13
C GLY A 65 0.09 19.14 -2.36
N ASP A 66 0.59 18.05 -1.81
CA ASP A 66 1.89 17.99 -1.15
C ASP A 66 2.92 17.35 -2.10
N PRO A 67 3.90 18.14 -2.61
CA PRO A 67 4.93 17.62 -3.52
C PRO A 67 5.86 16.60 -2.83
N GLU A 68 5.99 16.66 -1.50
CA GLU A 68 6.83 15.74 -0.71
C GLU A 68 6.04 14.53 -0.19
N ALA A 69 4.76 14.40 -0.55
CA ALA A 69 3.94 13.29 -0.11
C ALA A 69 4.49 11.94 -0.59
N ILE A 70 4.44 10.95 0.31
CA ILE A 70 4.95 9.60 0.09
C ILE A 70 3.81 8.71 -0.41
N TYR A 71 4.10 7.86 -1.41
CA TYR A 71 3.15 6.88 -1.91
C TYR A 71 2.65 5.96 -0.80
N SER A 72 1.45 5.46 -0.95
CA SER A 72 0.69 4.63 -0.02
C SER A 72 0.18 5.33 1.24
N ASP A 73 0.68 6.51 1.59
CA ASP A 73 0.32 7.26 2.81
C ASP A 73 0.40 6.43 4.11
N GLY A 74 1.30 5.42 4.14
CA GLY A 74 1.55 4.59 5.33
C GLY A 74 0.67 3.37 5.48
N VAL A 75 -0.11 2.99 4.46
CA VAL A 75 -0.93 1.78 4.49
C VAL A 75 -0.97 1.08 3.14
N VAL A 76 -0.82 -0.22 3.16
CA VAL A 76 -1.06 -1.11 2.01
C VAL A 76 -2.45 -1.70 2.15
N THR A 77 -3.26 -1.55 1.11
CA THR A 77 -4.65 -2.00 1.09
C THR A 77 -4.91 -2.89 -0.11
N GLY A 78 -5.85 -3.79 0.01
CA GLY A 78 -6.24 -4.64 -1.09
C GLY A 78 -7.15 -5.79 -0.67
N TYR A 79 -7.18 -6.81 -1.50
CA TYR A 79 -7.97 -8.01 -1.28
C TYR A 79 -7.25 -9.26 -1.79
N GLY A 80 -7.67 -10.39 -1.33
CA GLY A 80 -7.13 -11.68 -1.73
C GLY A 80 -7.96 -12.81 -1.15
N ARG A 81 -7.33 -13.97 -0.95
CA ARG A 81 -8.00 -15.15 -0.40
C ARG A 81 -7.17 -15.78 0.70
N ILE A 82 -7.86 -16.41 1.65
CA ILE A 82 -7.26 -17.29 2.65
C ILE A 82 -8.01 -18.62 2.58
N SER A 83 -7.31 -19.70 2.25
CA SER A 83 -7.92 -21.01 2.02
C SER A 83 -9.10 -20.97 1.02
N GLY A 84 -8.92 -20.21 -0.06
CA GLY A 84 -9.90 -20.00 -1.11
C GLY A 84 -11.04 -19.03 -0.77
N ARG A 85 -11.12 -18.50 0.44
CA ARG A 85 -12.17 -17.57 0.87
C ARG A 85 -11.74 -16.12 0.66
N PRO A 86 -12.59 -15.25 0.09
CA PRO A 86 -12.26 -13.85 -0.10
C PRO A 86 -12.09 -13.12 1.22
N VAL A 87 -11.09 -12.24 1.27
CA VAL A 87 -10.84 -11.32 2.39
C VAL A 87 -10.40 -9.97 1.84
N CYS A 88 -10.73 -8.90 2.54
CA CYS A 88 -10.11 -7.60 2.36
C CYS A 88 -9.07 -7.40 3.46
N ILE A 89 -8.00 -6.66 3.15
CA ILE A 89 -6.86 -6.52 4.04
C ILE A 89 -6.25 -5.13 3.96
N TYR A 90 -5.79 -4.63 5.08
CA TYR A 90 -4.90 -3.48 5.13
C TYR A 90 -3.76 -3.74 6.12
N ALA A 91 -2.59 -3.18 5.84
CA ALA A 91 -1.42 -3.31 6.69
C ALA A 91 -0.68 -1.97 6.78
N HIS A 92 -0.36 -1.55 8.00
CA HIS A 92 0.41 -0.34 8.26
C HIS A 92 1.85 -0.48 7.74
N ASP A 93 2.36 0.60 7.18
CA ASP A 93 3.77 0.76 6.85
C ASP A 93 4.43 1.78 7.79
N LYS A 94 5.08 1.29 8.82
CA LYS A 94 5.74 2.13 9.82
C LYS A 94 6.93 2.93 9.26
N THR A 95 7.45 2.55 8.08
CA THR A 95 8.51 3.31 7.41
C THR A 95 8.00 4.62 6.80
N VAL A 96 6.69 4.74 6.62
CA VAL A 96 6.01 5.93 6.12
C VAL A 96 5.29 6.63 7.27
N TYR A 97 5.70 7.85 7.57
CA TYR A 97 5.14 8.68 8.65
C TYR A 97 5.04 7.98 10.03
N GLY A 98 5.92 6.99 10.30
CA GLY A 98 5.88 6.24 11.56
C GLY A 98 4.62 5.38 11.75
N GLY A 99 3.85 5.12 10.71
CA GLY A 99 2.57 4.43 10.78
C GLY A 99 1.40 5.32 11.22
N SER A 100 1.58 6.64 11.23
CA SER A 100 0.50 7.59 11.56
C SER A 100 -0.61 7.57 10.51
N VAL A 101 -1.84 7.80 10.95
CA VAL A 101 -3.02 7.86 10.07
C VAL A 101 -3.19 9.25 9.50
N GLY A 102 -3.05 9.38 8.18
CA GLY A 102 -3.37 10.58 7.43
C GLY A 102 -4.73 10.48 6.71
N VAL A 103 -5.07 11.52 5.96
CA VAL A 103 -6.35 11.58 5.22
C VAL A 103 -6.44 10.50 4.14
N THR A 104 -5.41 10.35 3.32
CA THR A 104 -5.37 9.33 2.26
C THR A 104 -5.32 7.91 2.85
N PHE A 105 -4.60 7.72 3.94
CA PHE A 105 -4.61 6.48 4.71
C PHE A 105 -6.04 6.08 5.12
N GLY A 106 -6.75 6.99 5.78
CA GLY A 106 -8.12 6.76 6.23
C GLY A 106 -9.07 6.47 5.08
N LYS A 107 -8.95 7.19 3.97
CA LYS A 107 -9.74 6.97 2.76
C LYS A 107 -9.50 5.59 2.16
N LYS A 108 -8.25 5.16 2.03
CA LYS A 108 -7.89 3.83 1.53
C LYS A 108 -8.48 2.70 2.38
N VAL A 109 -8.37 2.83 3.70
CA VAL A 109 -8.92 1.83 4.63
C VAL A 109 -10.46 1.81 4.56
N THR A 110 -11.11 2.95 4.50
CA THR A 110 -12.57 3.05 4.34
C THR A 110 -13.04 2.39 3.04
N GLU A 111 -12.34 2.64 1.94
CA GLU A 111 -12.66 2.00 0.64
C GLU A 111 -12.57 0.47 0.69
N VAL A 112 -11.57 -0.06 1.39
CA VAL A 112 -11.42 -1.52 1.61
C VAL A 112 -12.54 -2.08 2.49
N MET A 113 -12.92 -1.36 3.54
CA MET A 113 -14.05 -1.74 4.40
C MET A 113 -15.37 -1.74 3.64
N ASP A 114 -15.62 -0.72 2.80
CA ASP A 114 -16.80 -0.65 1.94
C ASP A 114 -16.83 -1.81 0.93
N MET A 115 -15.70 -2.15 0.34
CA MET A 115 -15.55 -3.31 -0.53
C MET A 115 -15.92 -4.61 0.20
N ALA A 116 -15.41 -4.78 1.42
CA ALA A 116 -15.69 -5.96 2.24
C ALA A 116 -17.18 -6.09 2.56
N ILE A 117 -17.86 -4.99 2.86
CA ILE A 117 -19.31 -4.98 3.08
C ILE A 117 -20.07 -5.41 1.83
N LYS A 118 -19.68 -4.90 0.66
CA LYS A 118 -20.32 -5.23 -0.63
C LYS A 118 -20.11 -6.69 -1.02
N ILE A 119 -18.93 -7.24 -0.76
CA ILE A 119 -18.58 -8.64 -1.04
C ILE A 119 -19.17 -9.58 0.02
N GLY A 120 -19.34 -9.09 1.24
CA GLY A 120 -19.73 -9.90 2.39
C GLY A 120 -18.57 -10.75 2.94
N CYS A 121 -17.35 -10.20 2.96
CA CYS A 121 -16.15 -10.88 3.43
C CYS A 121 -15.53 -10.18 4.66
N PRO A 122 -14.67 -10.87 5.42
CA PRO A 122 -13.94 -10.26 6.54
C PRO A 122 -12.93 -9.21 6.07
N VAL A 123 -12.63 -8.27 6.98
CA VAL A 123 -11.51 -7.35 6.88
C VAL A 123 -10.45 -7.74 7.89
N ILE A 124 -9.20 -7.85 7.43
CA ILE A 124 -8.04 -8.11 8.29
C ILE A 124 -7.20 -6.85 8.35
N GLY A 125 -6.92 -6.36 9.56
CA GLY A 125 -6.04 -5.23 9.78
C GLY A 125 -4.75 -5.65 10.46
N ILE A 126 -3.61 -5.43 9.81
CA ILE A 126 -2.29 -5.62 10.39
C ILE A 126 -1.81 -4.25 10.89
N GLN A 127 -1.85 -4.06 12.20
CA GLN A 127 -1.54 -2.80 12.86
C GLN A 127 -0.03 -2.69 13.16
N ASP A 128 0.57 -1.57 12.84
CA ASP A 128 1.97 -1.25 13.17
C ASP A 128 2.14 0.27 13.23
N SER A 129 1.44 0.90 14.15
CA SER A 129 1.54 2.35 14.38
C SER A 129 2.59 2.71 15.42
N GLY A 130 2.98 3.96 15.43
CA GLY A 130 3.87 4.53 16.43
C GLY A 130 3.21 4.73 17.80
#